data_7cfdad616e0f9817812c0e09b17ac98a
#
_entry.id   7cfdad616e0f9817812c0e09b17ac98a
#
_cell.length_a   1.000
_cell.length_b   1.000
_cell.length_c   1.000
_cell.angle_alpha   90.00
_cell.angle_beta   90.00
_cell.angle_gamma   90.00
#
_symmetry.space_group_name_H-M   'P 1'
#
loop_
_entity.id
_entity.type
_entity.pdbx_description
1 polymer ?
#
loop_
_entity_poly.entity_id
_entity_poly.type
_entity_poly.pdbx_seq_one_letter_code
_entity_poly.pdbx_strand_id
1 'polypeptide(L)'
;MAILFFAGAMVFSYPFVVDTINNFYDQRVIDNYQIQYQTAHKAQQKKQLAQMKAKNESLLKQEHTTNIPGMGLVEDPFESALKNNVKPSKAYLQSHMIGAIFIPSIHVSLPIFNETNDDLLEKGATVLQGTSYPIGGISTHSVLTGHSGLPDKKLFTDLDKLKKGDLFYIEVLGEKLAY
;
A
#
# COMPACT_ATOMS: atom_id res chain seq x y z
N MET A 1 -27.73 34.53 8.29
CA MET A 1 -27.31 33.64 9.39
C MET A 1 -27.40 32.18 8.98
N ALA A 2 -28.54 31.65 8.52
CA ALA A 2 -28.69 30.23 8.13
C ALA A 2 -27.68 29.78 7.05
N ILE A 3 -27.47 30.56 5.98
CA ILE A 3 -26.55 30.25 4.88
C ILE A 3 -25.11 30.09 5.40
N LEU A 4 -24.64 30.97 6.28
CA LEU A 4 -23.32 30.90 6.91
C LEU A 4 -23.15 29.66 7.79
N PHE A 5 -24.22 29.27 8.50
CA PHE A 5 -24.23 28.05 9.30
C PHE A 5 -24.11 26.80 8.43
N PHE A 6 -24.87 26.70 7.34
CA PHE A 6 -24.77 25.57 6.41
C PHE A 6 -23.43 25.51 5.70
N ALA A 7 -22.87 26.65 5.31
CA ALA A 7 -21.53 26.70 4.71
C ALA A 7 -20.46 26.22 5.69
N GLY A 8 -20.51 26.64 6.96
CA GLY A 8 -19.61 26.17 8.01
C GLY A 8 -19.76 24.69 8.31
N ALA A 9 -21.00 24.20 8.37
CA ALA A 9 -21.27 22.76 8.57
C ALA A 9 -20.74 21.92 7.40
N MET A 10 -20.85 22.40 6.16
CA MET A 10 -20.33 21.73 4.97
C MET A 10 -18.80 21.64 4.98
N VAL A 11 -18.11 22.73 5.34
CA VAL A 11 -16.65 22.76 5.46
C VAL A 11 -16.19 21.84 6.61
N PHE A 12 -16.89 21.83 7.73
CA PHE A 12 -16.58 20.96 8.87
C PHE A 12 -16.78 19.47 8.53
N SER A 13 -17.80 19.15 7.74
CA SER A 13 -18.11 17.75 7.35
C SER A 13 -17.20 17.24 6.24
N TYR A 14 -16.53 18.14 5.49
CA TYR A 14 -15.70 17.78 4.33
C TYR A 14 -14.68 16.67 4.59
N PRO A 15 -13.82 16.73 5.64
CA PRO A 15 -12.83 15.69 5.87
C PRO A 15 -13.44 14.31 6.15
N PHE A 16 -14.57 14.25 6.85
CA PHE A 16 -15.26 12.98 7.13
C PHE A 16 -15.87 12.35 5.88
N VAL A 17 -16.44 13.18 5.01
CA VAL A 17 -17.04 12.74 3.75
C VAL A 17 -15.97 12.23 2.79
N VAL A 18 -14.87 12.96 2.65
CA VAL A 18 -13.75 12.59 1.77
C VAL A 18 -13.09 11.29 2.23
N ASP A 19 -12.84 11.14 3.53
CA ASP A 19 -12.27 9.91 4.08
C ASP A 19 -13.18 8.69 3.83
N THR A 20 -14.49 8.83 4.03
CA THR A 20 -15.46 7.76 3.73
C THR A 20 -15.45 7.39 2.24
N ILE A 21 -15.40 8.37 1.34
CA ILE A 21 -15.35 8.13 -0.11
C ILE A 21 -14.06 7.41 -0.48
N ASN A 22 -12.91 7.85 0.04
CA ASN A 22 -11.63 7.24 -0.26
C ASN A 22 -11.54 5.79 0.27
N ASN A 23 -12.01 5.53 1.48
CA ASN A 23 -12.10 4.17 2.01
C ASN A 23 -12.97 3.27 1.12
N PHE A 24 -14.08 3.80 0.59
CA PHE A 24 -14.93 3.06 -0.34
C PHE A 24 -14.23 2.77 -1.68
N TYR A 25 -13.45 3.73 -2.20
CA TYR A 25 -12.64 3.50 -3.41
C TYR A 25 -11.54 2.47 -3.18
N ASP A 26 -10.80 2.59 -2.08
CA ASP A 26 -9.72 1.66 -1.74
C ASP A 26 -10.28 0.23 -1.53
N GLN A 27 -11.43 0.11 -0.86
CA GLN A 27 -12.12 -1.17 -0.72
C GLN A 27 -12.52 -1.77 -2.07
N ARG A 28 -13.07 -0.96 -2.99
CA ARG A 28 -13.40 -1.42 -4.34
C ARG A 28 -12.17 -1.87 -5.15
N VAL A 29 -11.03 -1.21 -4.98
CA VAL A 29 -9.77 -1.63 -5.62
C VAL A 29 -9.36 -2.98 -5.08
N ILE A 30 -9.43 -3.19 -3.77
CA ILE A 30 -9.12 -4.45 -3.10
C ILE A 30 -10.09 -5.55 -3.53
N ASP A 31 -11.40 -5.31 -3.54
CA ASP A 31 -12.43 -6.28 -3.95
C ASP A 31 -12.21 -6.72 -5.41
N ASN A 32 -11.96 -5.78 -6.30
CA ASN A 32 -11.67 -6.09 -7.71
C ASN A 32 -10.40 -6.93 -7.87
N TYR A 33 -9.37 -6.66 -7.07
CA TYR A 33 -8.16 -7.46 -7.05
C TYR A 33 -8.45 -8.88 -6.56
N GLN A 34 -9.19 -9.03 -5.47
CA GLN A 34 -9.57 -10.35 -4.94
C GLN A 34 -10.39 -11.14 -5.95
N ILE A 35 -11.39 -10.53 -6.62
CA ILE A 35 -12.18 -11.17 -7.67
C ILE A 35 -11.29 -11.60 -8.84
N GLN A 36 -10.40 -10.72 -9.31
CA GLN A 36 -9.48 -11.02 -10.40
C GLN A 36 -8.55 -12.18 -10.02
N TYR A 37 -8.10 -12.23 -8.76
CA TYR A 37 -7.26 -13.31 -8.26
C TYR A 37 -8.00 -14.63 -8.12
N GLN A 38 -9.23 -14.62 -7.62
CA GLN A 38 -10.06 -15.83 -7.52
C GLN A 38 -10.39 -16.42 -8.90
N THR A 39 -10.51 -15.56 -9.92
CA THR A 39 -10.80 -15.98 -11.31
C THR A 39 -9.54 -16.28 -12.12
N ALA A 40 -8.37 -15.80 -11.68
CA ALA A 40 -7.11 -16.07 -12.35
C ALA A 40 -6.74 -17.55 -12.27
N HIS A 41 -6.21 -18.09 -13.36
CA HIS A 41 -5.75 -19.47 -13.39
C HIS A 41 -4.71 -19.72 -12.28
N LYS A 42 -4.92 -20.75 -11.47
CA LYS A 42 -4.01 -21.20 -10.39
C LYS A 42 -2.53 -21.31 -10.83
N ALA A 43 -2.31 -21.61 -12.10
CA ALA A 43 -0.98 -21.67 -12.69
C ALA A 43 -0.27 -20.30 -12.72
N GLN A 44 -1.01 -19.22 -13.01
CA GLN A 44 -0.47 -17.86 -13.04
C GLN A 44 -0.14 -17.37 -11.62
N GLN A 45 -1.03 -17.63 -10.65
CA GLN A 45 -0.79 -17.33 -9.24
C GLN A 45 0.47 -18.03 -8.73
N LYS A 46 0.59 -19.34 -9.02
CA LYS A 46 1.77 -20.13 -8.64
C LYS A 46 3.06 -19.59 -9.26
N LYS A 47 3.01 -19.13 -10.51
CA LYS A 47 4.15 -18.52 -11.19
C LYS A 47 4.56 -17.22 -10.52
N GLN A 48 3.61 -16.33 -10.20
CA GLN A 48 3.89 -15.06 -9.52
C GLN A 48 4.46 -15.29 -8.11
N LEU A 49 3.87 -16.21 -7.35
CA LEU A 49 4.38 -16.58 -6.03
C LEU A 49 5.82 -17.12 -6.11
N ALA A 50 6.12 -17.97 -7.10
CA ALA A 50 7.47 -18.48 -7.33
C ALA A 50 8.46 -17.36 -7.65
N GLN A 51 8.05 -16.37 -8.46
CA GLN A 51 8.87 -15.20 -8.77
C GLN A 51 9.16 -14.35 -7.53
N MET A 52 8.15 -14.10 -6.68
CA MET A 52 8.33 -13.37 -5.42
C MET A 52 9.25 -14.12 -4.46
N LYS A 53 9.09 -15.44 -4.33
CA LYS A 53 9.98 -16.29 -3.53
C LYS A 53 11.43 -16.24 -4.03
N ALA A 54 11.64 -16.40 -5.32
CA ALA A 54 12.96 -16.32 -5.92
C ALA A 54 13.62 -14.94 -5.70
N LYS A 55 12.82 -13.85 -5.75
CA LYS A 55 13.31 -12.51 -5.43
C LYS A 55 13.72 -12.40 -3.96
N ASN A 56 12.88 -12.88 -3.02
CA ASN A 56 13.20 -12.89 -1.60
C ASN A 56 14.49 -13.70 -1.33
N GLU A 57 14.64 -14.87 -1.95
CA GLU A 57 15.87 -15.68 -1.83
C GLU A 57 17.10 -14.97 -2.40
N SER A 58 16.95 -14.22 -3.51
CA SER A 58 18.06 -13.46 -4.07
C SER A 58 18.51 -12.33 -3.13
N LEU A 59 17.56 -11.68 -2.43
CA LEU A 59 17.87 -10.66 -1.44
C LEU A 59 18.65 -11.25 -0.25
N LEU A 60 18.26 -12.41 0.25
CA LEU A 60 19.00 -13.11 1.31
C LEU A 60 20.47 -13.40 0.95
N LYS A 61 20.73 -13.71 -0.32
CA LYS A 61 22.09 -13.95 -0.80
C LYS A 61 22.93 -12.69 -0.96
N GLN A 62 22.27 -11.52 -1.07
CA GLN A 62 22.91 -10.22 -1.24
C GLN A 62 23.24 -9.51 0.09
N GLU A 63 22.87 -10.07 1.23
CA GLU A 63 23.05 -9.49 2.59
C GLU A 63 24.50 -9.20 3.00
N HIS A 64 25.49 -9.49 2.17
CA HIS A 64 26.89 -9.14 2.45
C HIS A 64 27.34 -7.79 1.84
N THR A 65 26.48 -7.05 1.19
CA THR A 65 26.79 -5.71 0.72
C THR A 65 26.12 -4.66 1.62
N THR A 66 26.96 -3.83 2.23
CA THR A 66 26.64 -2.77 3.21
C THR A 66 25.76 -1.64 2.67
N ASN A 67 24.79 -1.92 1.80
CA ASN A 67 23.83 -0.93 1.35
C ASN A 67 22.57 -1.01 2.22
N ILE A 68 22.36 0.03 3.00
CA ILE A 68 21.10 0.24 3.74
C ILE A 68 19.97 0.31 2.70
N PRO A 69 18.98 -0.62 2.73
CA PRO A 69 17.87 -0.59 1.78
C PRO A 69 17.14 0.75 1.85
N GLY A 70 16.95 1.39 0.72
CA GLY A 70 16.23 2.67 0.62
C GLY A 70 17.09 3.93 0.70
N MET A 71 18.40 3.83 0.95
CA MET A 71 19.26 5.01 1.05
C MET A 71 20.04 5.33 -0.25
N GLY A 72 19.89 4.49 -1.29
CA GLY A 72 20.62 4.62 -2.56
C GLY A 72 19.86 5.29 -3.71
N LEU A 73 18.58 5.56 -3.55
CA LEU A 73 17.74 6.21 -4.56
C LEU A 73 16.85 7.27 -3.90
N VAL A 74 17.48 8.28 -3.27
CA VAL A 74 16.78 9.55 -3.12
C VAL A 74 16.79 10.18 -4.50
N GLU A 75 15.74 9.95 -5.29
CA GLU A 75 15.48 10.79 -6.46
C GLU A 75 15.47 12.23 -5.96
N ASP A 76 16.20 13.10 -6.65
CA ASP A 76 16.26 14.52 -6.33
C ASP A 76 14.81 15.04 -6.19
N PRO A 77 14.42 15.64 -5.04
CA PRO A 77 13.07 16.19 -4.85
C PRO A 77 12.68 17.17 -5.97
N PHE A 78 13.66 17.72 -6.69
CA PHE A 78 13.45 18.59 -7.83
C PHE A 78 13.06 17.86 -9.11
N GLU A 79 13.54 16.63 -9.35
CA GLU A 79 13.10 15.81 -10.49
C GLU A 79 11.69 15.25 -10.32
N SER A 80 11.30 14.91 -9.10
CA SER A 80 9.93 14.45 -8.81
C SER A 80 8.89 15.57 -8.97
N ALA A 81 9.26 16.83 -8.72
CA ALA A 81 8.40 17.99 -8.93
C ALA A 81 8.12 18.31 -10.41
N LEU A 82 8.95 17.78 -11.33
CA LEU A 82 8.79 17.94 -12.78
C LEU A 82 7.97 16.79 -13.42
N LYS A 83 7.69 15.71 -12.69
CA LYS A 83 6.80 14.65 -13.16
C LYS A 83 5.38 15.21 -13.21
N ASN A 84 4.89 15.37 -14.42
CA ASN A 84 3.56 15.86 -14.75
C ASN A 84 2.50 15.27 -13.81
N ASN A 85 1.58 16.12 -13.30
CA ASN A 85 0.39 15.81 -12.51
C ASN A 85 -0.64 14.94 -13.28
N VAL A 86 -0.20 13.89 -13.95
CA VAL A 86 -1.07 12.91 -14.59
C VAL A 86 -1.38 11.84 -13.55
N LYS A 87 -2.61 11.82 -13.06
CA LYS A 87 -3.06 10.76 -12.13
C LYS A 87 -2.76 9.38 -12.73
N PRO A 88 -2.18 8.44 -11.98
CA PRO A 88 -1.85 7.11 -12.48
C PRO A 88 -3.09 6.43 -13.03
N SER A 89 -2.96 5.79 -14.18
CA SER A 89 -4.08 5.09 -14.81
C SER A 89 -4.52 3.89 -13.97
N LYS A 90 -5.80 3.51 -14.08
CA LYS A 90 -6.31 2.31 -13.40
C LYS A 90 -5.53 1.06 -13.78
N ALA A 91 -5.13 0.94 -15.05
CA ALA A 91 -4.33 -0.18 -15.53
C ALA A 91 -2.93 -0.22 -14.89
N TYR A 92 -2.30 0.94 -14.70
CA TYR A 92 -1.03 1.06 -14.00
C TYR A 92 -1.15 0.58 -12.55
N LEU A 93 -2.15 1.07 -11.80
CA LEU A 93 -2.37 0.64 -10.43
C LEU A 93 -2.63 -0.87 -10.33
N GLN A 94 -3.45 -1.43 -11.23
CA GLN A 94 -3.74 -2.86 -11.25
C GLN A 94 -2.51 -3.72 -11.56
N SER A 95 -1.62 -3.28 -12.45
CA SER A 95 -0.41 -4.03 -12.79
C SER A 95 0.64 -4.05 -11.68
N HIS A 96 0.63 -3.05 -10.78
CA HIS A 96 1.57 -2.95 -9.66
C HIS A 96 0.99 -3.46 -8.33
N MET A 97 -0.32 -3.66 -8.24
CA MET A 97 -0.94 -4.18 -7.03
C MET A 97 -0.61 -5.66 -6.83
N ILE A 98 -0.13 -6.00 -5.63
CA ILE A 98 0.24 -7.38 -5.25
C ILE A 98 -0.61 -7.94 -4.12
N GLY A 99 -1.35 -7.10 -3.41
CA GLY A 99 -2.13 -7.53 -2.27
C GLY A 99 -2.82 -6.39 -1.54
N ALA A 100 -3.21 -6.64 -0.30
CA ALA A 100 -3.81 -5.67 0.59
C ALA A 100 -3.32 -5.86 2.04
N ILE A 101 -3.27 -4.76 2.79
CA ILE A 101 -3.04 -4.77 4.24
C ILE A 101 -4.31 -4.34 4.97
N PHE A 102 -4.63 -5.04 6.05
CA PHE A 102 -5.78 -4.78 6.92
C PHE A 102 -5.30 -4.64 8.35
N ILE A 103 -5.60 -3.51 9.00
CA ILE A 103 -5.27 -3.22 10.40
C ILE A 103 -6.57 -2.85 11.11
N PRO A 104 -7.31 -3.83 11.66
CA PRO A 104 -8.66 -3.60 12.19
C PRO A 104 -8.73 -2.61 13.34
N SER A 105 -7.73 -2.62 14.23
CA SER A 105 -7.71 -1.75 15.44
C SER A 105 -7.69 -0.25 15.12
N ILE A 106 -7.22 0.13 13.93
CA ILE A 106 -7.19 1.52 13.45
C ILE A 106 -8.02 1.73 12.17
N HIS A 107 -8.82 0.74 11.77
CA HIS A 107 -9.70 0.78 10.61
C HIS A 107 -8.96 1.10 9.30
N VAL A 108 -7.76 0.54 9.12
CA VAL A 108 -6.96 0.68 7.89
C VAL A 108 -7.16 -0.54 7.00
N SER A 109 -7.44 -0.28 5.72
CA SER A 109 -7.54 -1.27 4.65
C SER A 109 -6.97 -0.63 3.38
N LEU A 110 -5.76 -1.02 2.98
CA LEU A 110 -5.02 -0.39 1.89
C LEU A 110 -4.53 -1.42 0.88
N PRO A 111 -4.52 -1.10 -0.43
CA PRO A 111 -3.82 -1.89 -1.42
C PRO A 111 -2.30 -1.86 -1.16
N ILE A 112 -1.62 -2.97 -1.50
CA ILE A 112 -0.16 -3.07 -1.47
C ILE A 112 0.35 -3.11 -2.89
N PHE A 113 1.34 -2.27 -3.19
CA PHE A 113 2.02 -2.20 -4.48
C PHE A 113 3.45 -2.77 -4.40
N ASN A 114 3.95 -3.28 -5.52
CA ASN A 114 5.21 -4.01 -5.60
C ASN A 114 6.47 -3.14 -5.61
N GLU A 115 6.32 -1.83 -5.76
CA GLU A 115 7.40 -0.87 -5.78
C GLU A 115 7.00 0.44 -5.11
N THR A 116 8.00 1.25 -4.73
CA THR A 116 7.80 2.54 -4.08
C THR A 116 8.09 3.67 -5.06
N ASN A 117 7.06 4.46 -5.35
CA ASN A 117 7.13 5.75 -6.04
C ASN A 117 5.97 6.65 -5.57
N ASP A 118 6.03 7.94 -5.89
CA ASP A 118 5.06 8.93 -5.41
C ASP A 118 3.63 8.59 -5.81
N ASP A 119 3.42 8.17 -7.07
CA ASP A 119 2.09 7.82 -7.59
C ASP A 119 1.43 6.67 -6.81
N LEU A 120 2.20 5.66 -6.44
CA LEU A 120 1.70 4.50 -5.70
C LEU A 120 1.56 4.78 -4.21
N LEU A 121 2.47 5.57 -3.62
CA LEU A 121 2.41 6.00 -2.21
C LEU A 121 1.16 6.82 -1.92
N GLU A 122 0.69 7.64 -2.86
CA GLU A 122 -0.60 8.34 -2.72
C GLU A 122 -1.82 7.42 -2.72
N LYS A 123 -1.69 6.19 -3.20
CA LYS A 123 -2.81 5.26 -3.38
C LYS A 123 -2.88 4.15 -2.34
N GLY A 124 -1.78 3.86 -1.64
CA GLY A 124 -1.77 2.79 -0.65
C GLY A 124 -0.43 2.56 -0.01
N ALA A 125 -0.20 1.34 0.44
CA ALA A 125 1.08 0.87 0.95
C ALA A 125 1.95 0.35 -0.20
N THR A 126 3.26 0.51 -0.10
CA THR A 126 4.21 0.05 -1.10
C THR A 126 5.32 -0.79 -0.46
N VAL A 127 5.84 -1.78 -1.17
CA VAL A 127 7.00 -2.55 -0.73
C VAL A 127 8.26 -1.72 -0.95
N LEU A 128 9.01 -1.48 0.13
CA LEU A 128 10.27 -0.74 0.05
C LEU A 128 11.29 -1.54 -0.77
N GLN A 129 11.94 -0.88 -1.73
CA GLN A 129 12.98 -1.50 -2.56
C GLN A 129 14.12 -2.06 -1.70
N GLY A 130 14.63 -3.23 -2.09
CA GLY A 130 15.68 -3.93 -1.33
C GLY A 130 15.16 -4.72 -0.13
N THR A 131 13.86 -4.73 0.15
CA THR A 131 13.23 -5.60 1.15
C THR A 131 12.43 -6.73 0.51
N SER A 132 12.11 -7.76 1.31
CA SER A 132 11.36 -8.92 0.84
C SER A 132 9.91 -8.58 0.52
N TYR A 133 9.31 -9.26 -0.45
CA TYR A 133 7.86 -9.26 -0.61
C TYR A 133 7.16 -9.86 0.62
N PRO A 134 5.99 -9.34 1.03
CA PRO A 134 5.28 -9.74 2.25
C PRO A 134 4.49 -11.04 2.06
N ILE A 135 5.16 -12.10 1.64
CA ILE A 135 4.60 -13.45 1.41
C ILE A 135 5.01 -14.45 2.51
N GLY A 136 5.54 -13.95 3.62
CA GLY A 136 6.10 -14.78 4.68
C GLY A 136 7.38 -15.48 4.26
N GLY A 137 7.86 -16.37 5.13
CA GLY A 137 9.07 -17.17 4.92
C GLY A 137 10.12 -16.92 6.00
N ILE A 138 10.98 -17.94 6.22
CA ILE A 138 12.07 -17.86 7.19
C ILE A 138 13.11 -16.87 6.68
N SER A 139 13.62 -16.04 7.59
CA SER A 139 14.66 -15.03 7.30
C SER A 139 14.27 -14.00 6.23
N THR A 140 12.96 -13.76 6.01
CA THR A 140 12.49 -12.68 5.17
C THR A 140 12.21 -11.43 6.01
N HIS A 141 12.56 -10.25 5.48
CA HIS A 141 12.27 -8.96 6.09
C HIS A 141 11.55 -8.09 5.08
N SER A 142 10.25 -7.88 5.27
CA SER A 142 9.42 -7.04 4.42
C SER A 142 9.15 -5.70 5.09
N VAL A 143 9.38 -4.62 4.36
CA VAL A 143 9.04 -3.26 4.80
C VAL A 143 7.97 -2.70 3.89
N LEU A 144 6.84 -2.33 4.48
CA LEU A 144 5.77 -1.61 3.80
C LEU A 144 5.84 -0.14 4.21
N THR A 145 5.82 0.74 3.23
CA THR A 145 5.79 2.19 3.44
C THR A 145 4.49 2.78 2.92
N GLY A 146 4.11 3.91 3.47
CA GLY A 146 2.92 4.65 3.04
C GLY A 146 2.92 6.04 3.66
N HIS A 147 2.18 6.96 3.05
CA HIS A 147 2.05 8.30 3.60
C HIS A 147 1.36 8.31 4.96
N SER A 148 1.78 9.25 5.80
CA SER A 148 1.09 9.65 7.03
C SER A 148 0.60 11.09 6.85
N GLY A 149 -0.75 11.28 6.88
CA GLY A 149 -1.33 12.62 6.86
C GLY A 149 -1.45 13.29 5.49
N LEU A 150 -1.96 12.59 4.48
CA LEU A 150 -2.42 13.28 3.27
C LEU A 150 -3.72 14.05 3.55
N PRO A 151 -3.94 15.20 2.88
CA PRO A 151 -5.11 16.04 3.12
C PRO A 151 -6.45 15.34 2.89
N ASP A 152 -6.47 14.35 2.00
CA ASP A 152 -7.68 13.64 1.54
C ASP A 152 -7.68 12.14 1.90
N LYS A 153 -6.60 11.62 2.51
CA LYS A 153 -6.47 10.20 2.86
C LYS A 153 -5.75 10.00 4.18
N LYS A 154 -6.26 9.11 5.00
CA LYS A 154 -5.62 8.73 6.26
C LYS A 154 -4.38 7.87 6.07
N LEU A 155 -4.43 6.91 5.15
CA LEU A 155 -3.36 5.92 4.92
C LEU A 155 -2.80 5.39 6.25
N PHE A 156 -1.54 5.67 6.57
CA PHE A 156 -0.87 5.25 7.81
C PHE A 156 -0.84 6.32 8.91
N THR A 157 -1.70 7.33 8.84
CA THR A 157 -1.77 8.42 9.84
C THR A 157 -1.96 7.92 11.27
N ASP A 158 -2.75 6.87 11.45
CA ASP A 158 -3.17 6.37 12.76
C ASP A 158 -2.29 5.21 13.27
N LEU A 159 -1.12 4.94 12.66
CA LEU A 159 -0.21 3.86 13.10
C LEU A 159 0.28 4.04 14.55
N ASP A 160 0.40 5.28 15.01
CA ASP A 160 0.79 5.62 16.39
C ASP A 160 -0.24 5.18 17.44
N LYS A 161 -1.47 4.89 17.03
CA LYS A 161 -2.54 4.39 17.90
C LYS A 161 -2.47 2.88 18.16
N LEU A 162 -1.61 2.15 17.40
CA LEU A 162 -1.43 0.71 17.58
C LEU A 162 -0.81 0.40 18.93
N LYS A 163 -1.28 -0.71 19.52
CA LYS A 163 -0.81 -1.22 20.80
C LYS A 163 -0.19 -2.60 20.63
N LYS A 164 0.72 -2.94 21.52
CA LYS A 164 1.29 -4.30 21.56
C LYS A 164 0.17 -5.33 21.70
N GLY A 165 0.12 -6.28 20.74
CA GLY A 165 -0.91 -7.31 20.69
C GLY A 165 -2.01 -7.04 19.66
N ASP A 166 -2.07 -5.84 19.06
CA ASP A 166 -2.94 -5.59 17.94
C ASP A 166 -2.47 -6.41 16.74
N LEU A 167 -3.42 -7.04 16.05
CA LEU A 167 -3.13 -7.85 14.89
C LEU A 167 -3.36 -7.05 13.61
N PHE A 168 -2.49 -7.29 12.63
CA PHE A 168 -2.74 -6.88 11.26
C PHE A 168 -2.60 -8.07 10.30
N TYR A 169 -3.21 -7.93 9.15
CA TYR A 169 -3.27 -9.00 8.16
C TYR A 169 -2.74 -8.48 6.84
N ILE A 170 -1.99 -9.34 6.15
CA ILE A 170 -1.56 -9.09 4.77
C ILE A 170 -2.14 -10.20 3.90
N GLU A 171 -2.85 -9.80 2.85
CA GLU A 171 -3.36 -10.72 1.84
C GLU A 171 -2.61 -10.50 0.54
N VAL A 172 -1.88 -11.52 0.09
CA VAL A 172 -1.11 -11.51 -1.17
C VAL A 172 -1.40 -12.79 -1.93
N LEU A 173 -1.78 -12.66 -3.21
CA LEU A 173 -2.06 -13.80 -4.08
C LEU A 173 -3.11 -14.75 -3.53
N GLY A 174 -4.10 -14.22 -2.77
CA GLY A 174 -5.18 -14.99 -2.16
C GLY A 174 -4.79 -15.72 -0.87
N GLU A 175 -3.55 -15.59 -0.41
CA GLU A 175 -3.12 -16.09 0.90
C GLU A 175 -3.13 -14.96 1.94
N LYS A 176 -3.71 -15.25 3.11
CA LYS A 176 -3.81 -14.29 4.23
C LYS A 176 -2.84 -14.67 5.33
N LEU A 177 -1.96 -13.74 5.65
CA LEU A 177 -0.97 -13.86 6.72
C LEU A 177 -1.38 -12.93 7.88
N ALA A 178 -1.24 -13.40 9.12
CA ALA A 178 -1.49 -12.62 10.34
C ALA A 178 -0.15 -12.30 11.03
N TYR A 179 -0.03 -11.08 11.50
CA TYR A 179 1.14 -10.56 12.20
C TYR A 179 0.74 -9.87 13.50
#